data_c114cbcdc63e9f134724f434b986bfd8
#
_entry.id   c114cbcdc63e9f134724f434b986bfd8
#
_cell.length_a   1.000
_cell.length_b   1.000
_cell.length_c   1.000
_cell.angle_alpha   90.00
_cell.angle_beta   90.00
_cell.angle_gamma   90.00
#
_symmetry.space_group_name_H-M   'P 1'
#
loop_
_entity.id
_entity.type
_entity.pdbx_description
1 polymer ?
#
loop_
_entity_poly.entity_id
_entity_poly.type
_entity_poly.pdbx_seq_one_letter_code
_entity_poly.pdbx_strand_id
1 'polypeptide(L)'
;MAALSTLHLGAGRRLAYHSTPAKGDGKQAAGVVFLGGFRSDMTGTKAVHLEAWAEGSGRAFLRFDYRGHGASSGAFEEGAIGDWADDAREAVSRLTEGRQVLVGSSMGGWIALLLARAMPEKVAAIVGIAAAPDFTEDSMWAAFGAEERAALEAEGQVALPSDYSDEPYVITRRLIEDGRQNLVLRDPLPLPFPVRLLHGTADTDVPVARGLALLDHMDCADARLTLVKDADHRFSGPTELDLITATIEGLPLG
;
A
#
# COMPACT_ATOMS: atom_id res chain seq x y z
N MET A 1 10.38 -13.96 14.21
CA MET A 1 10.22 -13.52 12.80
C MET A 1 10.08 -14.74 11.91
N ALA A 2 9.10 -14.78 11.02
CA ALA A 2 8.95 -15.83 10.02
C ALA A 2 10.18 -15.88 9.08
N ALA A 3 10.48 -17.05 8.50
CA ALA A 3 11.57 -17.19 7.54
C ALA A 3 11.18 -16.49 6.21
N LEU A 4 12.19 -15.91 5.53
CA LEU A 4 12.02 -15.38 4.18
C LEU A 4 11.65 -16.52 3.23
N SER A 5 10.57 -16.34 2.51
CA SER A 5 10.04 -17.29 1.54
C SER A 5 9.87 -16.66 0.17
N THR A 6 9.66 -17.48 -0.85
CA THR A 6 9.53 -17.01 -2.24
C THR A 6 8.31 -17.61 -2.91
N LEU A 7 7.45 -16.75 -3.48
CA LEU A 7 6.34 -17.13 -4.33
C LEU A 7 6.78 -17.06 -5.81
N HIS A 8 6.75 -18.18 -6.51
CA HIS A 8 7.06 -18.25 -7.93
C HIS A 8 5.80 -18.03 -8.79
N LEU A 9 5.84 -17.04 -9.68
CA LEU A 9 4.72 -16.61 -10.52
C LEU A 9 4.86 -16.95 -12.02
N GLY A 10 5.87 -17.75 -12.37
CA GLY A 10 6.18 -18.07 -13.77
C GLY A 10 7.00 -16.99 -14.47
N ALA A 11 7.53 -17.29 -15.66
CA ALA A 11 8.39 -16.40 -16.45
C ALA A 11 9.58 -15.79 -15.67
N GLY A 12 10.11 -16.51 -14.66
CA GLY A 12 11.18 -16.02 -13.81
C GLY A 12 10.77 -15.02 -12.72
N ARG A 13 9.50 -14.61 -12.68
CA ARG A 13 8.98 -13.67 -11.68
C ARG A 13 8.87 -14.33 -10.29
N ARG A 14 9.40 -13.68 -9.28
CA ARG A 14 9.42 -14.15 -7.88
C ARG A 14 9.09 -13.01 -6.95
N LEU A 15 8.20 -13.27 -5.98
CA LEU A 15 7.92 -12.35 -4.88
C LEU A 15 8.50 -12.91 -3.59
N ALA A 16 9.29 -12.11 -2.90
CA ALA A 16 9.78 -12.41 -1.56
C ALA A 16 8.71 -12.05 -0.52
N TYR A 17 8.50 -12.90 0.48
CA TYR A 17 7.50 -12.66 1.50
C TYR A 17 7.84 -13.28 2.85
N HIS A 18 7.22 -12.75 3.90
CA HIS A 18 7.10 -13.37 5.21
C HIS A 18 5.61 -13.63 5.51
N SER A 19 5.32 -14.81 6.00
CA SER A 19 3.95 -15.19 6.40
C SER A 19 3.96 -15.75 7.82
N THR A 20 3.14 -15.17 8.67
CA THR A 20 2.88 -15.64 10.04
C THR A 20 1.54 -16.35 10.05
N PRO A 21 1.49 -17.65 10.40
CA PRO A 21 0.24 -18.39 10.43
C PRO A 21 -0.60 -18.01 11.65
N ALA A 22 -1.92 -18.08 11.50
CA ALA A 22 -2.85 -17.89 12.62
C ALA A 22 -2.71 -19.00 13.69
N LYS A 23 -2.82 -18.60 14.98
CA LYS A 23 -2.73 -19.50 16.14
C LYS A 23 -3.84 -19.22 17.15
N GLY A 24 -4.25 -20.25 17.90
CA GLY A 24 -5.25 -20.08 18.97
C GLY A 24 -6.53 -19.42 18.47
N ASP A 25 -7.04 -18.48 19.24
CA ASP A 25 -8.26 -17.71 18.94
C ASP A 25 -8.11 -16.79 17.73
N GLY A 26 -6.87 -16.42 17.38
CA GLY A 26 -6.58 -15.62 16.20
C GLY A 26 -6.97 -16.29 14.87
N LYS A 27 -7.21 -17.61 14.88
CA LYS A 27 -7.71 -18.35 13.70
C LYS A 27 -9.11 -17.93 13.26
N GLN A 28 -9.89 -17.34 14.16
CA GLN A 28 -11.25 -16.86 13.85
C GLN A 28 -11.23 -15.40 13.34
N ALA A 29 -10.15 -14.69 13.54
CA ALA A 29 -10.02 -13.31 13.08
C ALA A 29 -9.57 -13.27 11.61
N ALA A 30 -10.01 -12.23 10.89
CA ALA A 30 -9.49 -11.98 9.54
C ALA A 30 -7.96 -11.78 9.59
N GLY A 31 -7.24 -12.39 8.67
CA GLY A 31 -5.80 -12.17 8.52
C GLY A 31 -5.49 -10.73 8.13
N VAL A 32 -4.23 -10.34 8.22
CA VAL A 32 -3.76 -9.00 7.89
C VAL A 32 -2.70 -9.08 6.79
N VAL A 33 -2.85 -8.26 5.76
CA VAL A 33 -1.86 -8.12 4.68
C VAL A 33 -1.32 -6.71 4.68
N PHE A 34 -0.01 -6.55 4.81
CA PHE A 34 0.65 -5.24 4.69
C PHE A 34 1.08 -4.99 3.25
N LEU A 35 0.69 -3.84 2.72
CA LEU A 35 0.98 -3.35 1.38
C LEU A 35 1.90 -2.15 1.50
N GLY A 36 3.14 -2.30 1.03
CA GLY A 36 4.21 -1.29 1.12
C GLY A 36 4.00 -0.08 0.23
N GLY A 37 4.73 1.00 0.52
CA GLY A 37 4.75 2.22 -0.27
C GLY A 37 5.73 2.15 -1.46
N PHE A 38 5.75 3.22 -2.25
CA PHE A 38 6.65 3.42 -3.38
C PHE A 38 8.12 3.36 -2.92
N ARG A 39 8.93 2.52 -3.58
CA ARG A 39 10.35 2.27 -3.24
C ARG A 39 10.60 1.81 -1.79
N SER A 40 9.60 1.29 -1.10
CA SER A 40 9.80 0.67 0.21
C SER A 40 9.83 -0.85 0.09
N ASP A 41 10.39 -1.50 1.10
CA ASP A 41 10.42 -2.95 1.19
C ASP A 41 9.67 -3.47 2.44
N MET A 42 9.48 -4.78 2.49
CA MET A 42 8.76 -5.45 3.57
C MET A 42 9.52 -5.45 4.92
N THR A 43 10.76 -4.91 5.00
CA THR A 43 11.52 -4.80 6.25
C THR A 43 11.29 -3.47 6.96
N GLY A 44 10.49 -2.58 6.37
CA GLY A 44 10.16 -1.27 6.93
C GLY A 44 9.48 -1.38 8.30
N THR A 45 9.62 -0.34 9.11
CA THR A 45 9.20 -0.28 10.52
C THR A 45 7.75 -0.72 10.74
N LYS A 46 6.80 -0.22 9.93
CA LYS A 46 5.38 -0.59 10.04
C LYS A 46 5.14 -2.07 9.77
N ALA A 47 5.76 -2.62 8.73
CA ALA A 47 5.61 -4.02 8.35
C ALA A 47 6.11 -4.97 9.44
N VAL A 48 7.30 -4.68 10.00
CA VAL A 48 7.92 -5.47 11.07
C VAL A 48 7.13 -5.34 12.38
N HIS A 49 6.67 -4.14 12.72
CA HIS A 49 5.85 -3.91 13.90
C HIS A 49 4.53 -4.70 13.84
N LEU A 50 3.84 -4.65 12.70
CA LEU A 50 2.58 -5.38 12.50
C LEU A 50 2.77 -6.90 12.51
N GLU A 51 3.90 -7.43 11.99
CA GLU A 51 4.22 -8.86 12.12
C GLU A 51 4.37 -9.26 13.58
N ALA A 52 5.14 -8.48 14.37
CA ALA A 52 5.33 -8.78 15.80
C ALA A 52 4.01 -8.71 16.60
N TRP A 53 3.17 -7.73 16.31
CA TRP A 53 1.83 -7.64 16.88
C TRP A 53 0.95 -8.84 16.49
N ALA A 54 0.96 -9.24 15.23
CA ALA A 54 0.18 -10.38 14.73
C ALA A 54 0.66 -11.70 15.37
N GLU A 55 1.97 -11.89 15.52
CA GLU A 55 2.53 -13.04 16.26
C GLU A 55 2.03 -13.07 17.71
N GLY A 56 1.98 -11.92 18.38
CA GLY A 56 1.53 -11.78 19.77
C GLY A 56 0.02 -12.01 19.94
N SER A 57 -0.79 -11.54 18.98
CA SER A 57 -2.25 -11.72 18.98
C SER A 57 -2.73 -13.03 18.34
N GLY A 58 -1.81 -13.83 17.78
CA GLY A 58 -2.12 -15.08 17.08
C GLY A 58 -2.81 -14.91 15.73
N ARG A 59 -2.84 -13.70 15.16
CA ARG A 59 -3.45 -13.45 13.84
C ARG A 59 -2.55 -13.88 12.68
N ALA A 60 -3.16 -14.30 11.59
CA ALA A 60 -2.42 -14.48 10.35
C ALA A 60 -1.92 -13.13 9.84
N PHE A 61 -0.68 -13.09 9.34
CA PHE A 61 -0.09 -11.89 8.78
C PHE A 61 0.75 -12.20 7.55
N LEU A 62 0.67 -11.34 6.54
CA LEU A 62 1.47 -11.41 5.32
C LEU A 62 2.09 -10.04 5.04
N ARG A 63 3.41 -10.01 4.80
CA ARG A 63 4.13 -8.90 4.17
C ARG A 63 5.00 -9.44 3.04
N PHE A 64 5.12 -8.68 1.98
CA PHE A 64 5.86 -9.09 0.79
C PHE A 64 6.42 -7.88 0.06
N ASP A 65 7.40 -8.13 -0.81
CA ASP A 65 7.93 -7.14 -1.74
C ASP A 65 7.27 -7.32 -3.10
N TYR A 66 6.82 -6.21 -3.72
CA TYR A 66 6.41 -6.21 -5.11
C TYR A 66 7.62 -6.46 -6.03
N ARG A 67 7.39 -6.81 -7.31
CA ARG A 67 8.48 -6.84 -8.30
C ARG A 67 9.26 -5.53 -8.28
N GLY A 68 10.58 -5.62 -8.41
CA GLY A 68 11.47 -4.46 -8.37
C GLY A 68 11.64 -3.82 -7.00
N HIS A 69 11.04 -4.38 -5.93
CA HIS A 69 11.22 -3.92 -4.56
C HIS A 69 11.95 -4.97 -3.74
N GLY A 70 12.74 -4.53 -2.76
CA GLY A 70 13.39 -5.36 -1.76
C GLY A 70 14.06 -6.61 -2.30
N ALA A 71 13.61 -7.79 -1.84
CA ALA A 71 14.17 -9.10 -2.22
C ALA A 71 13.41 -9.78 -3.38
N SER A 72 12.39 -9.14 -3.95
CA SER A 72 11.66 -9.64 -5.12
C SER A 72 12.47 -9.44 -6.41
N SER A 73 12.11 -10.21 -7.45
CA SER A 73 12.77 -10.11 -8.76
C SER A 73 12.33 -8.89 -9.57
N GLY A 74 13.14 -8.49 -10.57
CA GLY A 74 12.89 -7.37 -11.47
C GLY A 74 13.63 -6.11 -11.07
N ALA A 75 13.64 -5.12 -11.95
CA ALA A 75 14.12 -3.78 -11.66
C ALA A 75 12.93 -2.87 -11.31
N PHE A 76 13.13 -1.91 -10.41
CA PHE A 76 12.08 -1.01 -9.96
C PHE A 76 11.52 -0.19 -11.14
N GLU A 77 12.40 0.28 -12.01
CA GLU A 77 12.08 1.11 -13.17
C GLU A 77 11.25 0.37 -14.24
N GLU A 78 11.25 -0.97 -14.19
CA GLU A 78 10.41 -1.82 -15.04
C GLU A 78 8.99 -1.99 -14.50
N GLY A 79 8.75 -1.65 -13.23
CA GLY A 79 7.47 -1.80 -12.56
C GLY A 79 6.54 -0.60 -12.76
N ALA A 80 5.24 -0.85 -12.59
CA ALA A 80 4.21 0.17 -12.61
C ALA A 80 3.05 -0.22 -11.67
N ILE A 81 2.08 0.67 -11.47
CA ILE A 81 0.97 0.49 -10.51
C ILE A 81 0.18 -0.79 -10.78
N GLY A 82 -0.17 -1.06 -12.05
CA GLY A 82 -0.88 -2.27 -12.44
C GLY A 82 -0.09 -3.55 -12.16
N ASP A 83 1.23 -3.52 -12.39
CA ASP A 83 2.11 -4.65 -12.08
C ASP A 83 2.14 -4.95 -10.58
N TRP A 84 2.24 -3.91 -9.74
CA TRP A 84 2.28 -4.07 -8.28
C TRP A 84 0.92 -4.48 -7.71
N ALA A 85 -0.17 -4.00 -8.33
CA ALA A 85 -1.51 -4.49 -7.99
C ALA A 85 -1.68 -5.98 -8.37
N ASP A 86 -1.14 -6.41 -9.50
CA ASP A 86 -1.12 -7.83 -9.91
C ASP A 86 -0.29 -8.70 -8.96
N ASP A 87 0.88 -8.22 -8.54
CA ASP A 87 1.71 -8.92 -7.55
C ASP A 87 0.97 -9.06 -6.21
N ALA A 88 0.30 -8.01 -5.76
CA ALA A 88 -0.51 -8.05 -4.54
C ALA A 88 -1.69 -9.03 -4.67
N ARG A 89 -2.37 -9.05 -5.81
CA ARG A 89 -3.45 -10.00 -6.11
C ARG A 89 -2.96 -11.46 -6.05
N GLU A 90 -1.81 -11.75 -6.66
CA GLU A 90 -1.20 -13.08 -6.61
C GLU A 90 -0.79 -13.47 -5.19
N ALA A 91 -0.18 -12.54 -4.43
CA ALA A 91 0.21 -12.77 -3.05
C ALA A 91 -1.01 -13.06 -2.16
N VAL A 92 -2.04 -12.22 -2.21
CA VAL A 92 -3.29 -12.41 -1.44
C VAL A 92 -3.98 -13.71 -1.83
N SER A 93 -4.10 -14.01 -3.14
CA SER A 93 -4.82 -15.19 -3.61
C SER A 93 -4.14 -16.50 -3.21
N ARG A 94 -2.80 -16.54 -3.22
CA ARG A 94 -2.03 -17.79 -3.03
C ARG A 94 -1.48 -17.99 -1.63
N LEU A 95 -1.32 -16.90 -0.86
CA LEU A 95 -0.65 -16.96 0.45
C LEU A 95 -1.59 -16.68 1.62
N THR A 96 -2.88 -16.37 1.36
CA THR A 96 -3.86 -16.10 2.41
C THR A 96 -5.13 -16.92 2.27
N GLU A 97 -5.78 -17.20 3.40
CA GLU A 97 -7.07 -17.87 3.46
C GLU A 97 -8.15 -16.90 3.97
N GLY A 98 -9.35 -17.00 3.42
CA GLY A 98 -10.50 -16.18 3.82
C GLY A 98 -10.32 -14.69 3.46
N ARG A 99 -11.08 -13.85 4.19
CA ARG A 99 -11.05 -12.39 4.01
C ARG A 99 -9.92 -11.76 4.81
N GLN A 100 -9.31 -10.72 4.28
CA GLN A 100 -8.14 -10.06 4.84
C GLN A 100 -8.41 -8.60 5.20
N VAL A 101 -7.82 -8.10 6.26
CA VAL A 101 -7.64 -6.67 6.49
C VAL A 101 -6.44 -6.23 5.67
N LEU A 102 -6.65 -5.36 4.68
CA LEU A 102 -5.59 -4.78 3.88
C LEU A 102 -5.06 -3.52 4.56
N VAL A 103 -3.81 -3.54 4.99
CA VAL A 103 -3.14 -2.37 5.59
C VAL A 103 -2.19 -1.78 4.56
N GLY A 104 -2.58 -0.69 3.93
CA GLY A 104 -1.83 -0.05 2.85
C GLY A 104 -1.20 1.28 3.26
N SER A 105 0.13 1.40 3.12
CA SER A 105 0.86 2.64 3.38
C SER A 105 1.19 3.37 2.09
N SER A 106 0.82 4.64 1.98
CA SER A 106 1.11 5.49 0.81
C SER A 106 0.60 4.84 -0.49
N MET A 107 1.48 4.51 -1.46
CA MET A 107 1.15 3.71 -2.65
C MET A 107 0.40 2.41 -2.29
N GLY A 108 0.77 1.74 -1.20
CA GLY A 108 0.08 0.53 -0.73
C GLY A 108 -1.40 0.77 -0.43
N GLY A 109 -1.78 1.98 -0.05
CA GLY A 109 -3.19 2.39 0.07
C GLY A 109 -3.90 2.38 -1.29
N TRP A 110 -3.27 2.85 -2.35
CA TRP A 110 -3.82 2.74 -3.71
C TRP A 110 -3.94 1.28 -4.15
N ILE A 111 -2.89 0.49 -3.94
CA ILE A 111 -2.93 -0.96 -4.23
C ILE A 111 -4.07 -1.65 -3.46
N ALA A 112 -4.31 -1.31 -2.19
CA ALA A 112 -5.43 -1.84 -1.42
C ALA A 112 -6.80 -1.54 -2.07
N LEU A 113 -6.99 -0.32 -2.59
CA LEU A 113 -8.21 0.07 -3.31
C LEU A 113 -8.36 -0.68 -4.64
N LEU A 114 -7.26 -0.90 -5.37
CA LEU A 114 -7.27 -1.72 -6.59
C LEU A 114 -7.63 -3.17 -6.31
N LEU A 115 -7.09 -3.75 -5.24
CA LEU A 115 -7.49 -5.09 -4.77
C LEU A 115 -8.95 -5.16 -4.37
N ALA A 116 -9.44 -4.14 -3.64
CA ALA A 116 -10.83 -4.05 -3.22
C ALA A 116 -11.81 -4.01 -4.42
N ARG A 117 -11.41 -3.35 -5.51
CA ARG A 117 -12.17 -3.30 -6.76
C ARG A 117 -12.12 -4.64 -7.52
N ALA A 118 -10.96 -5.31 -7.51
CA ALA A 118 -10.74 -6.53 -8.29
C ALA A 118 -11.23 -7.80 -7.58
N MET A 119 -11.19 -7.86 -6.25
CA MET A 119 -11.49 -9.04 -5.43
C MET A 119 -12.15 -8.67 -4.08
N PRO A 120 -13.30 -7.98 -4.09
CA PRO A 120 -13.97 -7.49 -2.87
C PRO A 120 -14.31 -8.62 -1.88
N GLU A 121 -14.52 -9.84 -2.37
CA GLU A 121 -14.81 -11.03 -1.56
C GLU A 121 -13.62 -11.45 -0.67
N LYS A 122 -12.40 -11.03 -1.02
CA LYS A 122 -11.17 -11.28 -0.24
C LYS A 122 -10.90 -10.19 0.80
N VAL A 123 -11.65 -9.09 0.81
CA VAL A 123 -11.40 -7.94 1.68
C VAL A 123 -12.39 -7.94 2.86
N ALA A 124 -11.86 -7.94 4.08
CA ALA A 124 -12.64 -7.76 5.31
C ALA A 124 -12.74 -6.29 5.70
N ALA A 125 -11.66 -5.53 5.53
CA ALA A 125 -11.56 -4.09 5.78
C ALA A 125 -10.32 -3.52 5.11
N ILE A 126 -10.23 -2.18 5.02
CA ILE A 126 -9.02 -1.45 4.62
C ILE A 126 -8.58 -0.53 5.75
N VAL A 127 -7.28 -0.51 6.04
CA VAL A 127 -6.61 0.52 6.85
C VAL A 127 -5.59 1.21 5.95
N GLY A 128 -5.90 2.44 5.53
CA GLY A 128 -5.00 3.27 4.72
C GLY A 128 -4.17 4.19 5.60
N ILE A 129 -2.84 4.15 5.48
CA ILE A 129 -1.91 5.00 6.22
C ILE A 129 -1.29 5.98 5.23
N ALA A 130 -1.59 7.27 5.36
CA ALA A 130 -1.15 8.30 4.41
C ALA A 130 -1.42 7.85 2.95
N ALA A 131 -2.58 7.23 2.70
CA ALA A 131 -2.89 6.61 1.41
C ALA A 131 -2.82 7.62 0.27
N ALA A 132 -2.13 7.23 -0.82
CA ALA A 132 -1.85 8.08 -1.96
C ALA A 132 -2.46 7.51 -3.26
N PRO A 133 -3.80 7.40 -3.38
CA PRO A 133 -4.40 6.97 -4.64
C PRO A 133 -4.10 7.97 -5.74
N ASP A 134 -3.97 7.47 -6.96
CA ASP A 134 -3.79 8.24 -8.20
C ASP A 134 -2.56 9.20 -8.18
N PHE A 135 -1.58 8.96 -7.28
CA PHE A 135 -0.46 9.91 -7.07
C PHE A 135 0.41 10.13 -8.32
N THR A 136 0.48 9.17 -9.21
CA THR A 136 1.26 9.30 -10.45
C THR A 136 0.70 10.39 -11.36
N GLU A 137 -0.63 10.57 -11.38
CA GLU A 137 -1.30 11.61 -12.16
C GLU A 137 -1.51 12.87 -11.32
N ASP A 138 -2.13 12.74 -10.15
CA ASP A 138 -2.63 13.86 -9.36
C ASP A 138 -1.56 14.56 -8.52
N SER A 139 -0.38 13.97 -8.39
CA SER A 139 0.76 14.55 -7.67
C SER A 139 1.99 14.65 -8.57
N MET A 140 2.54 13.51 -9.06
CA MET A 140 3.77 13.54 -9.86
C MET A 140 3.57 14.28 -11.17
N TRP A 141 2.68 13.81 -12.04
CA TRP A 141 2.44 14.44 -13.33
C TRP A 141 1.94 15.87 -13.21
N ALA A 142 1.06 16.14 -12.24
CA ALA A 142 0.55 17.48 -11.99
C ALA A 142 1.64 18.47 -11.57
N ALA A 143 2.68 18.00 -10.86
CA ALA A 143 3.82 18.82 -10.44
C ALA A 143 4.90 18.99 -11.51
N PHE A 144 4.93 18.13 -12.55
CA PHE A 144 5.95 18.23 -13.60
C PHE A 144 5.83 19.51 -14.41
N GLY A 145 6.93 20.22 -14.52
CA GLY A 145 7.11 21.34 -15.44
C GLY A 145 7.32 20.89 -16.89
N ALA A 146 7.59 21.85 -17.75
CA ALA A 146 7.81 21.59 -19.19
C ALA A 146 9.07 20.73 -19.43
N GLU A 147 10.12 20.88 -18.62
CA GLU A 147 11.38 20.16 -18.76
C GLU A 147 11.23 18.68 -18.42
N GLU A 148 10.59 18.36 -17.27
CA GLU A 148 10.35 16.97 -16.85
C GLU A 148 9.42 16.25 -17.83
N ARG A 149 8.39 16.92 -18.33
CA ARG A 149 7.49 16.34 -19.33
C ARG A 149 8.21 16.09 -20.65
N ALA A 150 9.05 17.03 -21.11
CA ALA A 150 9.85 16.84 -22.32
C ALA A 150 10.86 15.69 -22.17
N ALA A 151 11.51 15.55 -21.00
CA ALA A 151 12.39 14.43 -20.71
C ALA A 151 11.65 13.09 -20.75
N LEU A 152 10.48 12.99 -20.13
CA LEU A 152 9.63 11.80 -20.19
C LEU A 152 9.22 11.42 -21.62
N GLU A 153 8.93 12.41 -22.47
CA GLU A 153 8.56 12.18 -23.87
C GLU A 153 9.76 11.74 -24.71
N ALA A 154 10.92 12.40 -24.54
CA ALA A 154 12.11 12.18 -25.37
C ALA A 154 12.90 10.95 -24.92
N GLU A 155 13.10 10.78 -23.60
CA GLU A 155 13.99 9.77 -23.01
C GLU A 155 13.24 8.61 -22.36
N GLY A 156 11.91 8.75 -22.18
CA GLY A 156 11.07 7.75 -21.53
C GLY A 156 11.18 7.74 -20.00
N GLN A 157 12.01 8.62 -19.43
CA GLN A 157 12.22 8.72 -17.99
C GLN A 157 12.71 10.11 -17.58
N VAL A 158 12.54 10.44 -16.29
CA VAL A 158 13.09 11.63 -15.64
C VAL A 158 13.62 11.28 -14.26
N ALA A 159 14.77 11.87 -13.90
CA ALA A 159 15.36 11.73 -12.57
C ALA A 159 14.91 12.90 -11.69
N LEU A 160 14.30 12.61 -10.55
CA LEU A 160 13.85 13.61 -9.58
C LEU A 160 14.70 13.52 -8.31
N PRO A 161 15.02 14.63 -7.64
CA PRO A 161 15.65 14.60 -6.33
C PRO A 161 14.84 13.75 -5.35
N SER A 162 15.52 13.08 -4.43
CA SER A 162 14.90 12.26 -3.38
C SER A 162 15.23 12.87 -2.02
N ASP A 163 14.21 13.04 -1.16
CA ASP A 163 14.41 13.42 0.25
C ASP A 163 14.79 12.21 1.13
N TYR A 164 14.81 10.99 0.56
CA TYR A 164 15.02 9.74 1.30
C TYR A 164 16.32 9.02 0.96
N SER A 165 17.03 9.42 -0.11
CA SER A 165 18.31 8.84 -0.53
C SER A 165 19.14 9.84 -1.32
N ASP A 166 20.47 9.62 -1.36
CA ASP A 166 21.39 10.41 -2.21
C ASP A 166 21.19 10.11 -3.71
N GLU A 167 20.50 9.01 -4.04
CA GLU A 167 20.17 8.67 -5.42
C GLU A 167 18.83 9.26 -5.82
N PRO A 168 18.71 9.83 -7.03
CA PRO A 168 17.45 10.37 -7.52
C PRO A 168 16.41 9.28 -7.76
N TYR A 169 15.13 9.64 -7.67
CA TYR A 169 14.04 8.81 -8.14
C TYR A 169 13.94 8.86 -9.65
N VAL A 170 14.08 7.71 -10.31
CA VAL A 170 13.80 7.58 -11.73
C VAL A 170 12.30 7.32 -11.90
N ILE A 171 11.62 8.28 -12.51
CA ILE A 171 10.20 8.15 -12.87
C ILE A 171 10.12 7.85 -14.35
N THR A 172 9.49 6.74 -14.71
CA THR A 172 9.37 6.32 -16.10
C THR A 172 8.05 6.78 -16.71
N ARG A 173 8.04 6.98 -18.03
CA ARG A 173 6.81 7.25 -18.77
C ARG A 173 5.81 6.11 -18.58
N ARG A 174 6.30 4.86 -18.54
CA ARG A 174 5.48 3.68 -18.28
C ARG A 174 4.73 3.77 -16.95
N LEU A 175 5.37 4.21 -15.87
CA LEU A 175 4.73 4.39 -14.56
C LEU A 175 3.54 5.37 -14.63
N ILE A 176 3.73 6.50 -15.34
CA ILE A 176 2.67 7.51 -15.50
C ILE A 176 1.53 6.97 -16.37
N GLU A 177 1.84 6.37 -17.53
CA GLU A 177 0.84 5.85 -18.47
C GLU A 177 0.02 4.70 -17.87
N ASP A 178 0.68 3.78 -17.16
CA ASP A 178 0.01 2.67 -16.47
C ASP A 178 -0.82 3.19 -15.28
N GLY A 179 -0.30 4.14 -14.52
CA GLY A 179 -1.05 4.78 -13.44
C GLY A 179 -2.37 5.38 -13.92
N ARG A 180 -2.39 6.02 -15.10
CA ARG A 180 -3.62 6.55 -15.73
C ARG A 180 -4.67 5.47 -16.02
N GLN A 181 -4.25 4.25 -16.27
CA GLN A 181 -5.16 3.11 -16.50
C GLN A 181 -5.70 2.51 -15.19
N ASN A 182 -5.08 2.86 -14.06
CA ASN A 182 -5.39 2.32 -12.74
C ASN A 182 -6.00 3.34 -11.78
N LEU A 183 -6.46 4.49 -12.27
CA LEU A 183 -7.08 5.52 -11.42
C LEU A 183 -8.31 4.98 -10.69
N VAL A 184 -8.49 5.41 -9.45
CA VAL A 184 -9.61 4.99 -8.58
C VAL A 184 -10.48 6.15 -8.12
N LEU A 185 -10.04 7.40 -8.32
CA LEU A 185 -10.77 8.61 -7.94
C LEU A 185 -11.50 9.27 -9.12
N ARG A 186 -11.77 8.53 -10.21
CA ARG A 186 -12.49 9.04 -11.39
C ARG A 186 -13.88 8.44 -11.54
N ASP A 187 -14.05 7.21 -11.09
CA ASP A 187 -15.29 6.46 -11.16
C ASP A 187 -15.79 6.15 -9.74
N PRO A 188 -17.08 5.80 -9.54
CA PRO A 188 -17.58 5.37 -8.25
C PRO A 188 -16.75 4.25 -7.64
N LEU A 189 -16.41 4.38 -6.35
CA LEU A 189 -15.59 3.44 -5.61
C LEU A 189 -16.41 2.77 -4.48
N PRO A 190 -17.23 1.75 -4.80
CA PRO A 190 -18.02 1.05 -3.80
C PRO A 190 -17.13 0.16 -2.92
N LEU A 191 -17.18 0.37 -1.61
CA LEU A 191 -16.43 -0.38 -0.62
C LEU A 191 -17.39 -0.91 0.46
N PRO A 192 -17.92 -2.15 0.30
CA PRO A 192 -18.96 -2.71 1.18
C PRO A 192 -18.40 -3.29 2.49
N PHE A 193 -17.31 -2.75 2.99
CA PHE A 193 -16.63 -3.16 4.22
C PHE A 193 -16.02 -1.93 4.91
N PRO A 194 -15.68 -2.01 6.21
CA PRO A 194 -15.11 -0.89 6.95
C PRO A 194 -13.82 -0.37 6.34
N VAL A 195 -13.68 0.97 6.27
CA VAL A 195 -12.45 1.65 5.86
C VAL A 195 -12.00 2.61 6.97
N ARG A 196 -10.73 2.54 7.32
CA ARG A 196 -10.07 3.45 8.26
C ARG A 196 -8.89 4.11 7.58
N LEU A 197 -8.88 5.41 7.56
CA LEU A 197 -7.77 6.21 7.04
C LEU A 197 -7.05 6.87 8.20
N LEU A 198 -5.73 6.75 8.24
CA LEU A 198 -4.84 7.39 9.22
C LEU A 198 -3.93 8.36 8.47
N HIS A 199 -3.84 9.61 8.88
CA HIS A 199 -3.06 10.62 8.17
C HIS A 199 -2.41 11.60 9.15
N GLY A 200 -1.14 11.91 8.90
CA GLY A 200 -0.39 12.89 9.70
C GLY A 200 -0.64 14.31 9.21
N THR A 201 -0.79 15.28 10.15
CA THR A 201 -0.99 16.68 9.73
C THR A 201 0.29 17.38 9.29
N ALA A 202 1.47 16.81 9.57
CA ALA A 202 2.77 17.27 9.07
C ALA A 202 3.28 16.46 7.86
N ASP A 203 2.40 15.67 7.21
CA ASP A 203 2.73 14.94 5.99
C ASP A 203 2.96 15.92 4.84
N THR A 204 4.21 16.01 4.37
CA THR A 204 4.63 16.87 3.25
C THR A 204 4.60 16.16 1.91
N ASP A 205 4.58 14.84 1.88
CA ASP A 205 4.58 14.02 0.66
C ASP A 205 3.15 13.84 0.12
N VAL A 206 2.23 13.53 1.03
CA VAL A 206 0.80 13.37 0.71
C VAL A 206 -0.01 14.35 1.57
N PRO A 207 -0.41 15.50 1.03
CA PRO A 207 -1.19 16.47 1.78
C PRO A 207 -2.49 15.90 2.34
N VAL A 208 -2.89 16.30 3.57
CA VAL A 208 -4.13 15.90 4.24
C VAL A 208 -5.36 16.02 3.33
N ALA A 209 -5.37 17.00 2.43
CA ALA A 209 -6.43 17.18 1.43
C ALA A 209 -6.66 15.92 0.57
N ARG A 210 -5.65 15.09 0.33
CA ARG A 210 -5.79 13.82 -0.39
C ARG A 210 -6.57 12.78 0.43
N GLY A 211 -6.29 12.70 1.72
CA GLY A 211 -7.05 11.84 2.64
C GLY A 211 -8.51 12.25 2.76
N LEU A 212 -8.78 13.56 2.80
CA LEU A 212 -10.15 14.11 2.79
C LEU A 212 -10.86 13.83 1.47
N ALA A 213 -10.20 14.04 0.33
CA ALA A 213 -10.75 13.75 -0.98
C ALA A 213 -11.08 12.25 -1.16
N LEU A 214 -10.20 11.35 -0.68
CA LEU A 214 -10.45 9.92 -0.69
C LEU A 214 -11.67 9.56 0.19
N LEU A 215 -11.77 10.12 1.39
CA LEU A 215 -12.91 9.88 2.29
C LEU A 215 -14.24 10.31 1.65
N ASP A 216 -14.26 11.47 0.99
CA ASP A 216 -15.45 12.01 0.33
C ASP A 216 -15.84 11.21 -0.92
N HIS A 217 -14.84 10.69 -1.66
CA HIS A 217 -15.06 9.97 -2.90
C HIS A 217 -15.59 8.54 -2.72
N MET A 218 -15.22 7.87 -1.62
CA MET A 218 -15.60 6.48 -1.38
C MET A 218 -17.11 6.32 -1.14
N ASP A 219 -17.74 5.40 -1.86
CA ASP A 219 -19.08 4.90 -1.52
C ASP A 219 -18.94 3.78 -0.47
N CYS A 220 -18.85 4.20 0.79
CA CYS A 220 -18.58 3.35 1.95
C CYS A 220 -19.38 3.80 3.16
N ALA A 221 -20.28 2.96 3.67
CA ALA A 221 -21.14 3.28 4.81
C ALA A 221 -20.39 3.41 6.15
N ASP A 222 -19.24 2.74 6.31
CA ASP A 222 -18.40 2.78 7.53
C ASP A 222 -16.96 3.21 7.19
N ALA A 223 -16.81 4.44 6.68
CA ALA A 223 -15.52 5.08 6.44
C ALA A 223 -15.20 6.10 7.51
N ARG A 224 -13.94 6.15 7.96
CA ARG A 224 -13.44 7.14 8.93
C ARG A 224 -12.04 7.58 8.56
N LEU A 225 -11.76 8.87 8.77
CA LEU A 225 -10.41 9.44 8.68
C LEU A 225 -10.00 9.97 10.06
N THR A 226 -8.85 9.50 10.54
CA THR A 226 -8.20 10.01 11.76
C THR A 226 -6.99 10.84 11.38
N LEU A 227 -6.98 12.11 11.80
CA LEU A 227 -5.84 13.00 11.64
C LEU A 227 -5.00 13.00 12.90
N VAL A 228 -3.70 12.74 12.77
CA VAL A 228 -2.74 12.75 13.88
C VAL A 228 -1.90 14.02 13.76
N LYS A 229 -2.01 14.88 14.78
CA LYS A 229 -1.30 16.15 14.80
C LYS A 229 0.21 15.91 14.81
N ASP A 230 0.93 16.67 13.97
CA ASP A 230 2.39 16.69 13.83
C ASP A 230 3.03 15.34 13.40
N ALA A 231 2.25 14.31 13.09
CA ALA A 231 2.77 13.10 12.46
C ALA A 231 3.16 13.35 11.01
N ASP A 232 4.29 12.80 10.60
CA ASP A 232 4.86 12.89 9.25
C ASP A 232 4.29 11.82 8.29
N HIS A 233 4.76 11.81 7.02
CA HIS A 233 4.38 10.80 6.02
C HIS A 233 4.74 9.38 6.42
N ARG A 234 5.86 9.18 7.10
CA ARG A 234 6.31 7.84 7.52
C ARG A 234 5.35 7.18 8.49
N PHE A 235 4.71 7.98 9.34
CA PHE A 235 3.73 7.50 10.32
C PHE A 235 4.26 6.29 11.11
N SER A 236 5.49 6.39 11.60
CA SER A 236 6.28 5.27 12.16
C SER A 236 6.80 5.52 13.57
N GLY A 237 6.37 6.59 14.23
CA GLY A 237 6.64 6.79 15.65
C GLY A 237 5.89 5.78 16.52
N PRO A 238 6.29 5.60 17.79
CA PRO A 238 5.63 4.63 18.67
C PRO A 238 4.12 4.83 18.79
N THR A 239 3.67 6.08 18.94
CA THR A 239 2.24 6.44 19.07
C THR A 239 1.46 6.10 17.79
N GLU A 240 2.05 6.37 16.62
CA GLU A 240 1.43 6.06 15.33
C GLU A 240 1.35 4.54 15.10
N LEU A 241 2.38 3.79 15.49
CA LEU A 241 2.38 2.33 15.39
C LEU A 241 1.31 1.70 16.30
N ASP A 242 1.19 2.18 17.54
CA ASP A 242 0.14 1.76 18.47
C ASP A 242 -1.27 2.11 17.94
N LEU A 243 -1.42 3.28 17.31
CA LEU A 243 -2.69 3.68 16.69
C LEU A 243 -3.06 2.76 15.52
N ILE A 244 -2.10 2.33 14.70
CA ILE A 244 -2.36 1.39 13.60
C ILE A 244 -2.91 0.08 14.15
N THR A 245 -2.25 -0.52 15.15
CA THR A 245 -2.69 -1.79 15.74
C THR A 245 -4.06 -1.66 16.43
N ALA A 246 -4.27 -0.61 17.23
CA ALA A 246 -5.56 -0.32 17.85
C ALA A 246 -6.68 -0.11 16.82
N THR A 247 -6.36 0.51 15.68
CA THR A 247 -7.32 0.68 14.57
C THR A 247 -7.72 -0.67 13.97
N ILE A 248 -6.79 -1.59 13.78
CA ILE A 248 -7.07 -2.94 13.26
C ILE A 248 -7.90 -3.74 14.26
N GLU A 249 -7.59 -3.65 15.56
CA GLU A 249 -8.32 -4.33 16.64
C GLU A 249 -9.75 -3.81 16.78
N GLY A 250 -9.95 -2.50 16.60
CA GLY A 250 -11.25 -1.84 16.70
C GLY A 250 -12.14 -1.97 15.45
N LEU A 251 -11.75 -2.72 14.42
CA LEU A 251 -12.59 -2.96 13.24
C LEU A 251 -13.80 -3.84 13.60
N PRO A 252 -15.02 -3.48 13.15
CA PRO A 252 -16.23 -4.27 13.43
C PRO A 252 -16.31 -5.47 12.48
N LEU A 253 -15.37 -6.38 12.62
CA LEU A 253 -15.34 -7.65 11.87
C LEU A 253 -16.07 -8.69 12.68
N GLY A 254 -17.33 -8.95 12.34
CA GLY A 254 -18.17 -9.96 12.96
C GLY A 254 -17.82 -11.36 12.51
#